data_e7eb4c767d8a463ba7907c4446aa47e3
#
_entry.id   e7eb4c767d8a463ba7907c4446aa47e3
#
_cell.length_a   1.000
_cell.length_b   1.000
_cell.length_c   1.000
_cell.angle_alpha   90.00
_cell.angle_beta   90.00
_cell.angle_gamma   90.00
#
_symmetry.space_group_name_H-M   'P 1'
#
loop_
_entity.id
_entity.type
_entity.pdbx_description
1 polymer ?
#
loop_
_entity_poly.entity_id
_entity_poly.type
_entity_poly.pdbx_seq_one_letter_code
_entity_poly.pdbx_strand_id
1 'polypeptide(L)'
;MNPANPLKSIFYIKLPENFKLSNSPVHIDPKILLPVQKKDGDTSDSFNVETLAPEQILSGLLTVLAYDSKNKDAPYYRKILEEARPGIKKELAEAAILKAKNEDWDLAEEIWLALKGLYPNDSAITLNMALLFDQKADSYRRSGLTEDADAYDESAYRYYADAMDSEPPLPDAYFNAAFFHLKRREFGDAKADFENYLALTADFSDEELGENGIYKKERAQEMINKITNRNLEDSHFHDAYMLISSGQEEKGLEEIQKFIRDNPAVWNAWFLLGWGLRRLNKFEEAKQAFLKAKECDGGDENADTLNELAICQIETGDFKGAKESLVDALNIDPDNTKIISNMGFLALREGDSEEALRYFQTVNEIDPSDKIAQEQIKELKALLGLN
;
A
#
# COMPACT_ATOMS: atom_id res chain seq x y z
N MET A 1 27.87 12.30 2.00
CA MET A 1 28.99 12.72 1.11
C MET A 1 28.35 13.30 -0.15
N ASN A 2 28.75 14.50 -0.58
CA ASN A 2 28.26 14.98 -1.89
C ASN A 2 28.75 14.01 -2.98
N PRO A 3 27.86 13.36 -3.73
CA PRO A 3 28.31 12.46 -4.79
C PRO A 3 29.19 13.24 -5.75
N ALA A 4 30.34 12.66 -6.12
CA ALA A 4 31.24 13.28 -7.09
C ALA A 4 30.44 13.53 -8.38
N ASN A 5 30.44 14.79 -8.88
CA ASN A 5 29.71 15.12 -10.11
C ASN A 5 30.25 14.26 -11.27
N PRO A 6 29.41 13.34 -11.84
CA PRO A 6 29.86 12.39 -12.86
C PRO A 6 30.42 13.06 -14.12
N LEU A 7 29.96 14.28 -14.40
CA LEU A 7 30.47 15.06 -15.54
C LEU A 7 31.98 15.46 -15.42
N LYS A 8 32.54 15.42 -14.20
CA LYS A 8 33.99 15.65 -14.01
C LYS A 8 34.87 14.55 -14.62
N SER A 9 34.27 13.36 -14.82
CA SER A 9 34.97 12.24 -15.46
C SER A 9 34.90 12.28 -16.99
N ILE A 10 34.37 13.36 -17.60
CA ILE A 10 34.17 13.49 -19.03
C ILE A 10 35.15 14.49 -19.60
N PHE A 11 35.78 14.10 -20.70
CA PHE A 11 36.48 15.01 -21.63
C PHE A 11 35.63 15.25 -22.87
N TYR A 12 35.70 16.44 -23.43
CA TYR A 12 35.15 16.73 -24.75
C TYR A 12 36.27 16.78 -25.77
N ILE A 13 36.22 15.91 -26.77
CA ILE A 13 37.25 15.80 -27.80
C ILE A 13 36.70 16.14 -29.18
N LYS A 14 37.56 16.67 -30.03
CA LYS A 14 37.30 16.84 -31.46
C LYS A 14 37.93 15.67 -32.18
N LEU A 15 37.15 14.92 -32.95
CA LEU A 15 37.64 13.81 -33.72
C LEU A 15 38.18 14.27 -35.09
N PRO A 16 39.20 13.61 -35.66
CA PRO A 16 39.68 13.85 -37.03
C PRO A 16 38.60 13.60 -38.07
N GLU A 17 38.60 14.31 -39.18
CA GLU A 17 37.60 14.18 -40.25
C GLU A 17 37.49 12.76 -40.84
N ASN A 18 38.52 11.95 -40.74
CA ASN A 18 38.56 10.58 -41.20
C ASN A 18 38.32 9.52 -40.11
N PHE A 19 37.92 9.94 -38.92
CA PHE A 19 37.67 9.02 -37.80
C PHE A 19 36.46 8.14 -38.10
N LYS A 20 36.62 6.82 -37.95
CA LYS A 20 35.55 5.85 -38.06
C LYS A 20 35.51 5.05 -36.76
N LEU A 21 34.34 4.96 -36.17
CA LEU A 21 34.11 4.00 -35.10
C LEU A 21 34.30 2.59 -35.69
N SER A 22 35.27 1.85 -35.17
CA SER A 22 35.56 0.49 -35.64
C SER A 22 34.29 -0.34 -35.60
N ASN A 23 33.94 -0.99 -36.71
CA ASN A 23 32.75 -1.83 -36.88
C ASN A 23 31.37 -1.15 -36.78
N SER A 24 31.29 0.18 -36.90
CA SER A 24 29.99 0.88 -36.89
C SER A 24 29.79 1.65 -38.18
N PRO A 25 28.58 1.66 -38.79
CA PRO A 25 28.28 2.47 -39.97
C PRO A 25 28.09 3.98 -39.64
N VAL A 26 28.21 4.34 -38.36
CA VAL A 26 27.92 5.71 -37.88
C VAL A 26 28.94 6.71 -38.37
N HIS A 27 28.44 7.73 -39.07
CA HIS A 27 29.25 8.88 -39.45
C HIS A 27 29.23 9.93 -38.34
N ILE A 28 30.41 10.27 -37.82
CA ILE A 28 30.56 11.27 -36.77
C ILE A 28 30.91 12.63 -37.43
N ASP A 29 30.13 13.67 -37.11
CA ASP A 29 30.40 15.05 -37.54
C ASP A 29 31.61 15.60 -36.79
N PRO A 30 32.72 15.92 -37.51
CA PRO A 30 33.95 16.41 -36.89
C PRO A 30 33.80 17.81 -36.26
N LYS A 31 32.69 18.50 -36.50
CA LYS A 31 32.42 19.82 -35.93
C LYS A 31 31.83 19.74 -34.52
N ILE A 32 31.29 18.60 -34.14
CA ILE A 32 30.66 18.40 -32.83
C ILE A 32 31.67 17.72 -31.90
N LEU A 33 31.85 18.30 -30.72
CA LEU A 33 32.68 17.70 -29.67
C LEU A 33 31.99 16.47 -29.09
N LEU A 34 32.73 15.36 -28.99
CA LEU A 34 32.20 14.15 -28.36
C LEU A 34 32.68 14.04 -26.92
N PRO A 35 31.75 13.73 -25.99
CA PRO A 35 32.11 13.41 -24.62
C PRO A 35 32.72 12.01 -24.55
N VAL A 36 33.80 11.88 -23.81
CA VAL A 36 34.56 10.64 -23.63
C VAL A 36 34.82 10.41 -22.15
N GLN A 37 34.57 9.22 -21.68
CA GLN A 37 34.85 8.82 -20.29
C GLN A 37 36.36 8.72 -20.08
N LYS A 38 36.89 9.38 -19.04
CA LYS A 38 38.27 9.26 -18.58
C LYS A 38 38.54 7.87 -18.05
N LYS A 39 39.79 7.37 -18.31
CA LYS A 39 40.35 6.26 -17.52
C LYS A 39 41.07 6.81 -16.29
N ASP A 40 41.24 5.97 -15.28
CA ASP A 40 42.05 6.34 -14.13
C ASP A 40 43.47 6.72 -14.56
N GLY A 41 43.92 7.92 -14.17
CA GLY A 41 45.19 8.47 -14.54
C GLY A 41 45.23 9.32 -15.81
N ASP A 42 44.14 9.41 -16.57
CA ASP A 42 44.06 10.27 -17.75
C ASP A 42 44.05 11.76 -17.37
N THR A 43 44.94 12.55 -17.98
CA THR A 43 44.91 14.02 -17.96
C THR A 43 44.60 14.56 -19.36
N SER A 44 44.15 15.81 -19.44
CA SER A 44 43.84 16.44 -20.75
C SER A 44 45.02 16.41 -21.74
N ASP A 45 46.25 16.45 -21.22
CA ASP A 45 47.49 16.51 -21.99
C ASP A 45 48.05 15.15 -22.40
N SER A 46 47.60 14.06 -21.69
CA SER A 46 48.06 12.69 -21.98
C SER A 46 47.08 11.89 -22.82
N PHE A 47 45.93 12.47 -23.18
CA PHE A 47 44.87 11.77 -23.89
C PHE A 47 45.22 11.59 -25.38
N ASN A 48 45.35 10.33 -25.83
CA ASN A 48 45.65 10.00 -27.22
C ASN A 48 44.39 9.46 -27.91
N VAL A 49 43.92 10.17 -28.93
CA VAL A 49 42.74 9.82 -29.76
C VAL A 49 42.93 8.47 -30.48
N GLU A 50 44.18 8.08 -30.80
CA GLU A 50 44.46 6.80 -31.49
C GLU A 50 44.23 5.57 -30.60
N THR A 51 44.27 5.75 -29.28
CA THR A 51 44.04 4.67 -28.29
C THR A 51 42.63 4.67 -27.72
N LEU A 52 41.74 5.50 -28.29
CA LEU A 52 40.37 5.67 -27.81
C LEU A 52 39.52 4.39 -28.06
N ALA A 53 39.04 3.80 -27.01
CA ALA A 53 38.10 2.69 -27.09
C ALA A 53 36.67 3.17 -27.39
N PRO A 54 35.93 2.48 -28.29
CA PRO A 54 34.54 2.83 -28.58
C PRO A 54 33.65 2.90 -27.31
N GLU A 55 33.92 2.07 -26.32
CA GLU A 55 33.21 2.01 -25.04
C GLU A 55 33.37 3.32 -24.24
N GLN A 56 34.49 4.00 -24.34
CA GLN A 56 34.73 5.30 -23.68
C GLN A 56 33.85 6.41 -24.28
N ILE A 57 33.62 6.36 -25.59
CA ILE A 57 32.72 7.29 -26.29
C ILE A 57 31.27 6.98 -25.87
N LEU A 58 30.85 5.71 -25.92
CA LEU A 58 29.49 5.30 -25.54
C LEU A 58 29.19 5.68 -24.10
N SER A 59 30.11 5.37 -23.17
CA SER A 59 29.98 5.75 -21.77
C SER A 59 29.91 7.26 -21.57
N GLY A 60 30.78 8.02 -22.25
CA GLY A 60 30.75 9.47 -22.20
C GLY A 60 29.45 10.09 -22.71
N LEU A 61 28.91 9.57 -23.82
CA LEU A 61 27.62 9.99 -24.36
C LEU A 61 26.45 9.69 -23.36
N LEU A 62 26.44 8.50 -22.80
CA LEU A 62 25.42 8.11 -21.81
C LEU A 62 25.50 8.96 -20.54
N THR A 63 26.72 9.22 -20.03
CA THR A 63 26.91 10.07 -18.85
C THR A 63 26.43 11.50 -19.07
N VAL A 64 26.72 12.08 -20.25
CA VAL A 64 26.23 13.43 -20.59
C VAL A 64 24.71 13.45 -20.71
N LEU A 65 24.11 12.45 -21.36
CA LEU A 65 22.64 12.36 -21.45
C LEU A 65 21.97 12.18 -20.10
N ALA A 66 22.61 11.45 -19.17
CA ALA A 66 22.09 11.24 -17.81
C ALA A 66 22.12 12.52 -16.95
N TYR A 67 23.24 13.28 -17.02
CA TYR A 67 23.50 14.33 -16.04
C TYR A 67 23.52 15.76 -16.61
N ASP A 68 23.46 15.91 -17.93
CA ASP A 68 23.34 17.20 -18.63
C ASP A 68 22.26 17.15 -19.72
N SER A 69 21.01 16.98 -19.27
CA SER A 69 19.85 16.85 -20.16
C SER A 69 19.59 18.06 -21.07
N LYS A 70 20.18 19.23 -20.71
CA LYS A 70 20.08 20.49 -21.45
C LYS A 70 21.27 20.70 -22.40
N ASN A 71 22.14 19.72 -22.55
CA ASN A 71 23.28 19.82 -23.50
C ASN A 71 22.76 20.08 -24.90
N LYS A 72 23.31 21.11 -25.55
CA LYS A 72 22.88 21.53 -26.91
C LYS A 72 23.05 20.44 -27.96
N ASP A 73 24.01 19.56 -27.78
CA ASP A 73 24.35 18.48 -28.71
C ASP A 73 23.68 17.14 -28.33
N ALA A 74 22.84 17.12 -27.27
CA ALA A 74 22.13 15.92 -26.83
C ALA A 74 21.31 15.22 -27.95
N PRO A 75 20.58 15.91 -28.83
CA PRO A 75 19.90 15.27 -29.96
C PRO A 75 20.84 14.51 -30.88
N TYR A 76 22.03 15.03 -31.10
CA TYR A 76 23.06 14.39 -31.90
C TYR A 76 23.64 13.15 -31.17
N TYR A 77 23.86 13.25 -29.87
CA TYR A 77 24.37 12.13 -29.05
C TYR A 77 23.39 10.96 -29.03
N ARG A 78 22.08 11.23 -28.92
CA ARG A 78 21.02 10.21 -29.02
C ARG A 78 21.10 9.48 -30.36
N LYS A 79 21.19 10.23 -31.47
CA LYS A 79 21.28 9.65 -32.80
C LYS A 79 22.50 8.72 -32.94
N ILE A 80 23.67 9.13 -32.48
CA ILE A 80 24.90 8.31 -32.53
C ILE A 80 24.69 7.00 -31.76
N LEU A 81 24.12 7.06 -30.56
CA LEU A 81 23.90 5.88 -29.72
C LEU A 81 22.93 4.89 -30.35
N GLU A 82 21.81 5.37 -30.88
CA GLU A 82 20.83 4.53 -31.57
C GLU A 82 21.36 3.88 -32.85
N GLU A 83 22.12 4.65 -33.66
CA GLU A 83 22.74 4.11 -34.88
C GLU A 83 23.87 3.14 -34.57
N ALA A 84 24.66 3.38 -33.50
CA ALA A 84 25.76 2.50 -33.11
C ALA A 84 25.28 1.21 -32.44
N ARG A 85 24.18 1.29 -31.69
CA ARG A 85 23.58 0.13 -30.93
C ARG A 85 22.07 0.17 -30.99
N PRO A 86 21.42 -0.34 -32.05
CA PRO A 86 19.96 -0.30 -32.20
C PRO A 86 19.19 -1.01 -31.07
N GLY A 87 19.82 -1.96 -30.35
CA GLY A 87 19.24 -2.68 -29.19
C GLY A 87 19.47 -2.01 -27.84
N ILE A 88 20.14 -0.86 -27.79
CA ILE A 88 20.63 -0.24 -26.54
C ILE A 88 19.55 0.01 -25.49
N LYS A 89 18.33 0.39 -25.92
CA LYS A 89 17.20 0.60 -25.00
C LYS A 89 16.89 -0.63 -24.17
N LYS A 90 16.75 -1.78 -24.85
CA LYS A 90 16.44 -3.05 -24.20
C LYS A 90 17.58 -3.52 -23.33
N GLU A 91 18.81 -3.47 -23.83
CA GLU A 91 20.02 -3.89 -23.11
C GLU A 91 20.20 -3.11 -21.80
N LEU A 92 20.06 -1.79 -21.84
CA LEU A 92 20.18 -0.94 -20.65
C LEU A 92 19.02 -1.15 -19.69
N ALA A 93 17.78 -1.28 -20.19
CA ALA A 93 16.62 -1.53 -19.32
C ALA A 93 16.75 -2.86 -18.57
N GLU A 94 17.13 -3.94 -19.27
CA GLU A 94 17.38 -5.26 -18.65
C GLU A 94 18.54 -5.18 -17.63
N ALA A 95 19.61 -4.44 -17.94
CA ALA A 95 20.71 -4.25 -17.00
C ALA A 95 20.28 -3.46 -15.77
N ALA A 96 19.51 -2.37 -15.91
CA ALA A 96 19.01 -1.58 -14.78
C ALA A 96 18.10 -2.41 -13.87
N ILE A 97 17.17 -3.19 -14.45
CA ILE A 97 16.29 -4.09 -13.68
C ILE A 97 17.11 -5.14 -12.92
N LEU A 98 18.12 -5.73 -13.55
CA LEU A 98 18.99 -6.71 -12.89
C LEU A 98 19.79 -6.09 -11.75
N LYS A 99 20.29 -4.86 -11.92
CA LYS A 99 21.00 -4.12 -10.89
C LYS A 99 20.09 -3.79 -9.71
N ALA A 100 18.89 -3.30 -9.96
CA ALA A 100 17.88 -3.05 -8.91
C ALA A 100 17.52 -4.33 -8.14
N LYS A 101 17.36 -5.46 -8.84
CA LYS A 101 17.09 -6.76 -8.21
C LYS A 101 18.23 -7.22 -7.30
N ASN A 102 19.46 -6.85 -7.60
CA ASN A 102 20.65 -7.14 -6.78
C ASN A 102 20.93 -6.05 -5.73
N GLU A 103 20.02 -5.09 -5.55
CA GLU A 103 20.13 -3.94 -4.65
C GLU A 103 21.33 -3.02 -4.93
N ASP A 104 21.86 -3.07 -6.17
CA ASP A 104 22.88 -2.14 -6.67
C ASP A 104 22.18 -0.86 -7.16
N TRP A 105 21.59 -0.12 -6.19
CA TRP A 105 20.67 0.98 -6.44
C TRP A 105 21.31 2.12 -7.24
N ASP A 106 22.55 2.48 -6.91
CA ASP A 106 23.22 3.62 -7.51
C ASP A 106 23.50 3.37 -9.00
N LEU A 107 23.94 2.16 -9.34
CA LEU A 107 24.18 1.80 -10.74
C LEU A 107 22.87 1.61 -11.50
N ALA A 108 21.82 1.08 -10.87
CA ALA A 108 20.50 1.00 -11.48
C ALA A 108 19.93 2.38 -11.81
N GLU A 109 20.07 3.33 -10.89
CA GLU A 109 19.66 4.72 -11.05
C GLU A 109 20.44 5.40 -12.18
N GLU A 110 21.76 5.24 -12.24
CA GLU A 110 22.60 5.80 -13.30
C GLU A 110 22.16 5.29 -14.68
N ILE A 111 21.88 3.99 -14.81
CA ILE A 111 21.45 3.41 -16.09
C ILE A 111 20.05 3.95 -16.47
N TRP A 112 19.12 4.07 -15.54
CA TRP A 112 17.79 4.63 -15.81
C TRP A 112 17.85 6.12 -16.16
N LEU A 113 18.73 6.90 -15.52
CA LEU A 113 18.97 8.30 -15.88
C LEU A 113 19.54 8.43 -17.31
N ALA A 114 20.47 7.55 -17.68
CA ALA A 114 20.99 7.50 -19.04
C ALA A 114 19.90 7.18 -20.07
N LEU A 115 19.02 6.20 -19.76
CA LEU A 115 17.86 5.87 -20.58
C LEU A 115 16.87 7.04 -20.68
N LYS A 116 16.59 7.74 -19.58
CA LYS A 116 15.72 8.93 -19.59
C LYS A 116 16.32 10.06 -20.41
N GLY A 117 17.63 10.24 -20.34
CA GLY A 117 18.35 11.17 -21.20
C GLY A 117 18.34 10.78 -22.68
N LEU A 118 18.39 9.48 -22.99
CA LEU A 118 18.34 8.94 -24.35
C LEU A 118 16.93 9.02 -24.94
N TYR A 119 15.90 8.69 -24.14
CA TYR A 119 14.48 8.67 -24.53
C TYR A 119 13.64 9.55 -23.60
N PRO A 120 13.77 10.89 -23.68
CA PRO A 120 13.20 11.81 -22.69
C PRO A 120 11.66 11.78 -22.60
N ASN A 121 10.99 11.41 -23.70
CA ASN A 121 9.53 11.38 -23.81
C ASN A 121 8.94 9.97 -23.60
N ASP A 122 9.75 9.01 -23.19
CA ASP A 122 9.28 7.64 -22.95
C ASP A 122 8.73 7.52 -21.53
N SER A 123 7.40 7.45 -21.42
CA SER A 123 6.69 7.34 -20.14
C SER A 123 6.96 6.00 -19.42
N ALA A 124 7.24 4.93 -20.17
CA ALA A 124 7.59 3.65 -19.56
C ALA A 124 8.95 3.72 -18.83
N ILE A 125 9.92 4.48 -19.33
CA ILE A 125 11.19 4.74 -18.62
C ILE A 125 10.91 5.56 -17.36
N THR A 126 10.06 6.56 -17.44
CA THR A 126 9.67 7.39 -16.28
C THR A 126 9.00 6.53 -15.20
N LEU A 127 8.09 5.64 -15.60
CA LEU A 127 7.46 4.68 -14.68
C LEU A 127 8.49 3.74 -14.03
N ASN A 128 9.45 3.23 -14.81
CA ASN A 128 10.49 2.36 -14.24
C ASN A 128 11.40 3.10 -13.24
N MET A 129 11.63 4.41 -13.44
CA MET A 129 12.31 5.23 -12.42
C MET A 129 11.47 5.36 -11.14
N ALA A 130 10.15 5.55 -11.25
CA ALA A 130 9.27 5.53 -10.08
C ALA A 130 9.38 4.22 -9.31
N LEU A 131 9.29 3.09 -10.01
CA LEU A 131 9.42 1.74 -9.43
C LEU A 131 10.80 1.50 -8.79
N LEU A 132 11.88 2.03 -9.39
CA LEU A 132 13.22 1.94 -8.81
C LEU A 132 13.28 2.65 -7.45
N PHE A 133 12.81 3.90 -7.37
CA PHE A 133 12.84 4.67 -6.13
C PHE A 133 11.92 4.12 -5.07
N ASP A 134 10.77 3.58 -5.45
CA ASP A 134 9.85 2.88 -4.55
C ASP A 134 10.50 1.63 -3.92
N GLN A 135 11.16 0.80 -4.73
CA GLN A 135 11.90 -0.37 -4.25
C GLN A 135 13.11 0.01 -3.39
N LYS A 136 13.84 1.08 -3.77
CA LYS A 136 14.97 1.62 -3.01
C LYS A 136 14.49 2.12 -1.64
N ALA A 137 13.38 2.85 -1.58
CA ALA A 137 12.78 3.29 -0.32
C ALA A 137 12.43 2.11 0.60
N ASP A 138 11.83 1.04 0.04
CA ASP A 138 11.50 -0.15 0.81
C ASP A 138 12.75 -0.88 1.36
N SER A 139 13.83 -0.96 0.58
CA SER A 139 15.10 -1.55 1.03
C SER A 139 15.73 -0.75 2.16
N TYR A 140 15.75 0.56 2.05
CA TYR A 140 16.28 1.46 3.08
C TYR A 140 15.44 1.43 4.35
N ARG A 141 14.11 1.37 4.24
CA ARG A 141 13.20 1.25 5.38
C ARG A 141 13.39 -0.08 6.11
N ARG A 142 13.57 -1.20 5.39
CA ARG A 142 13.93 -2.49 6.01
C ARG A 142 15.26 -2.45 6.75
N SER A 143 16.18 -1.60 6.31
CA SER A 143 17.50 -1.39 6.96
C SER A 143 17.47 -0.38 8.11
N GLY A 144 16.30 0.19 8.45
CA GLY A 144 16.14 1.17 9.52
C GLY A 144 16.54 2.60 9.14
N LEU A 145 16.83 2.88 7.86
CA LEU A 145 17.22 4.19 7.33
C LEU A 145 15.98 4.97 6.88
N THR A 146 15.15 5.37 7.83
CA THR A 146 13.80 5.92 7.55
C THR A 146 13.86 7.28 6.83
N GLU A 147 14.76 8.20 7.25
CA GLU A 147 14.89 9.52 6.62
C GLU A 147 15.29 9.42 5.14
N ASP A 148 16.23 8.54 4.83
CA ASP A 148 16.65 8.29 3.44
C ASP A 148 15.51 7.63 2.64
N ALA A 149 14.79 6.67 3.26
CA ALA A 149 13.64 6.01 2.64
C ALA A 149 12.53 7.00 2.29
N ASP A 150 12.22 7.96 3.17
CA ASP A 150 11.21 8.99 2.92
C ASP A 150 11.61 9.93 1.76
N ALA A 151 12.90 10.27 1.64
CA ALA A 151 13.40 11.04 0.51
C ALA A 151 13.28 10.27 -0.84
N TYR A 152 13.48 8.95 -0.80
CA TYR A 152 13.25 8.12 -1.99
C TYR A 152 11.76 7.95 -2.32
N ASP A 153 10.89 7.86 -1.32
CA ASP A 153 9.42 7.88 -1.55
C ASP A 153 8.98 9.18 -2.25
N GLU A 154 9.51 10.35 -1.84
CA GLU A 154 9.22 11.61 -2.54
C GLU A 154 9.72 11.60 -3.99
N SER A 155 10.84 10.94 -4.23
CA SER A 155 11.37 10.79 -5.59
C SER A 155 10.47 9.86 -6.42
N ALA A 156 10.04 8.73 -5.85
CA ALA A 156 9.09 7.82 -6.47
C ALA A 156 7.78 8.53 -6.82
N TYR A 157 7.21 9.29 -5.87
CA TYR A 157 5.98 10.05 -6.09
C TYR A 157 6.07 11.01 -7.28
N ARG A 158 7.16 11.77 -7.38
CA ARG A 158 7.38 12.69 -8.51
C ARG A 158 7.43 11.96 -9.84
N TYR A 159 8.15 10.82 -9.91
CA TYR A 159 8.22 10.05 -11.15
C TYR A 159 6.90 9.34 -11.49
N TYR A 160 6.09 8.92 -10.50
CA TYR A 160 4.73 8.44 -10.75
C TYR A 160 3.86 9.54 -11.34
N ALA A 161 3.87 10.75 -10.74
CA ALA A 161 3.14 11.90 -11.25
C ALA A 161 3.54 12.25 -12.69
N ASP A 162 4.85 12.31 -12.97
CA ASP A 162 5.37 12.56 -14.33
C ASP A 162 4.95 11.45 -15.33
N ALA A 163 4.86 10.20 -14.90
CA ALA A 163 4.44 9.10 -15.76
C ALA A 163 2.93 9.11 -16.02
N MET A 164 2.11 9.51 -15.05
CA MET A 164 0.66 9.68 -15.20
C MET A 164 0.29 10.87 -16.09
N ASP A 165 1.09 11.95 -16.06
CA ASP A 165 0.89 13.17 -16.88
C ASP A 165 1.38 13.00 -18.34
N SER A 166 1.68 11.78 -18.76
CA SER A 166 2.15 11.50 -20.11
C SER A 166 1.05 11.56 -21.17
N GLU A 167 1.41 11.92 -22.40
CA GLU A 167 0.53 11.87 -23.58
C GLU A 167 1.11 10.92 -24.65
N PRO A 168 0.45 9.82 -25.03
CA PRO A 168 -0.85 9.34 -24.48
C PRO A 168 -0.70 8.85 -23.02
N PRO A 169 -1.82 8.82 -22.24
CA PRO A 169 -1.78 8.33 -20.87
C PRO A 169 -1.27 6.89 -20.81
N LEU A 170 -0.44 6.60 -19.82
CA LEU A 170 0.09 5.26 -19.56
C LEU A 170 -0.73 4.58 -18.45
N PRO A 171 -1.64 3.63 -18.75
CA PRO A 171 -2.49 3.01 -17.72
C PRO A 171 -1.68 2.37 -16.58
N ASP A 172 -0.56 1.72 -16.90
CA ASP A 172 0.32 1.09 -15.91
C ASP A 172 0.89 2.08 -14.87
N ALA A 173 1.01 3.37 -15.20
CA ALA A 173 1.44 4.38 -14.24
C ALA A 173 0.42 4.52 -13.11
N TYR A 174 -0.86 4.62 -13.44
CA TYR A 174 -1.94 4.69 -12.45
C TYR A 174 -2.03 3.40 -11.61
N PHE A 175 -1.96 2.23 -12.25
CA PHE A 175 -2.00 0.96 -11.52
C PHE A 175 -0.88 0.84 -10.48
N ASN A 176 0.35 1.21 -10.84
CA ASN A 176 1.49 1.13 -9.91
C ASN A 176 1.46 2.26 -8.86
N ALA A 177 1.07 3.49 -9.24
CA ALA A 177 0.89 4.59 -8.31
C ALA A 177 -0.17 4.27 -7.24
N ALA A 178 -1.25 3.59 -7.61
CA ALA A 178 -2.26 3.15 -6.66
C ALA A 178 -1.69 2.25 -5.55
N PHE A 179 -0.79 1.31 -5.88
CA PHE A 179 -0.12 0.48 -4.86
C PHE A 179 0.89 1.28 -4.03
N PHE A 180 1.56 2.25 -4.62
CA PHE A 180 2.42 3.17 -3.89
C PHE A 180 1.62 3.97 -2.85
N HIS A 181 0.46 4.53 -3.23
CA HIS A 181 -0.45 5.23 -2.31
C HIS A 181 -1.02 4.31 -1.22
N LEU A 182 -1.36 3.05 -1.55
CA LEU A 182 -1.78 2.06 -0.56
C LEU A 182 -0.73 1.82 0.52
N LYS A 183 0.53 1.66 0.12
CA LYS A 183 1.66 1.50 1.04
C LYS A 183 1.81 2.68 1.99
N ARG A 184 1.52 3.88 1.52
CA ARG A 184 1.54 5.13 2.30
C ARG A 184 0.25 5.38 3.09
N ARG A 185 -0.74 4.49 2.99
CA ARG A 185 -2.09 4.62 3.58
C ARG A 185 -2.91 5.81 3.04
N GLU A 186 -2.58 6.28 1.86
CA GLU A 186 -3.28 7.33 1.12
C GLU A 186 -4.42 6.69 0.31
N PHE A 187 -5.45 6.18 1.02
CA PHE A 187 -6.47 5.31 0.43
C PHE A 187 -7.37 6.01 -0.59
N GLY A 188 -7.60 7.32 -0.42
CA GLY A 188 -8.35 8.14 -1.37
C GLY A 188 -7.66 8.21 -2.74
N ASP A 189 -6.36 8.53 -2.71
CA ASP A 189 -5.53 8.65 -3.92
C ASP A 189 -5.36 7.28 -4.58
N ALA A 190 -5.12 6.23 -3.78
CA ALA A 190 -5.03 4.86 -4.27
C ALA A 190 -6.30 4.41 -5.01
N LYS A 191 -7.48 4.73 -4.46
CA LYS A 191 -8.76 4.41 -5.10
C LYS A 191 -8.93 5.16 -6.41
N ALA A 192 -8.65 6.48 -6.43
CA ALA A 192 -8.75 7.30 -7.62
C ALA A 192 -7.83 6.78 -8.74
N ASP A 193 -6.62 6.37 -8.41
CA ASP A 193 -5.67 5.82 -9.38
C ASP A 193 -6.13 4.46 -9.93
N PHE A 194 -6.66 3.55 -9.12
CA PHE A 194 -7.27 2.32 -9.64
C PHE A 194 -8.47 2.59 -10.53
N GLU A 195 -9.33 3.56 -10.18
CA GLU A 195 -10.47 3.96 -11.01
C GLU A 195 -10.01 4.55 -12.36
N ASN A 196 -8.95 5.38 -12.36
CA ASN A 196 -8.33 5.90 -13.57
C ASN A 196 -7.74 4.78 -14.45
N TYR A 197 -7.04 3.81 -13.84
CA TYR A 197 -6.56 2.63 -14.57
C TYR A 197 -7.70 1.88 -15.25
N LEU A 198 -8.79 1.61 -14.54
CA LEU A 198 -9.96 0.93 -15.09
C LEU A 198 -10.62 1.74 -16.21
N ALA A 199 -10.73 3.06 -16.05
CA ALA A 199 -11.28 3.95 -17.06
C ALA A 199 -10.44 3.96 -18.35
N LEU A 200 -9.11 4.08 -18.23
CA LEU A 200 -8.18 4.10 -19.37
C LEU A 200 -8.12 2.76 -20.10
N THR A 201 -8.48 1.67 -19.46
CA THR A 201 -8.47 0.32 -20.05
C THR A 201 -9.85 -0.20 -20.36
N ALA A 202 -10.92 0.61 -20.17
CA ALA A 202 -12.32 0.18 -20.31
C ALA A 202 -12.62 -0.41 -21.70
N ASP A 203 -12.14 0.26 -22.75
CA ASP A 203 -12.44 -0.10 -24.15
C ASP A 203 -11.46 -1.14 -24.73
N PHE A 204 -10.46 -1.59 -23.96
CA PHE A 204 -9.51 -2.60 -24.43
C PHE A 204 -10.14 -3.99 -24.37
N SER A 205 -10.05 -4.71 -25.47
CA SER A 205 -10.41 -6.12 -25.53
C SER A 205 -9.45 -7.00 -24.71
N ASP A 206 -9.90 -8.21 -24.35
CA ASP A 206 -9.06 -9.17 -23.60
C ASP A 206 -7.78 -9.55 -24.39
N GLU A 207 -7.85 -9.55 -25.72
CA GLU A 207 -6.68 -9.79 -26.58
C GLU A 207 -5.65 -8.66 -26.48
N GLU A 208 -6.13 -7.38 -26.44
CA GLU A 208 -5.25 -6.21 -26.28
C GLU A 208 -4.65 -6.11 -24.89
N LEU A 209 -5.40 -6.50 -23.87
CA LEU A 209 -4.93 -6.52 -22.48
C LEU A 209 -3.95 -7.65 -22.22
N GLY A 210 -4.16 -8.81 -22.83
CA GLY A 210 -3.47 -10.04 -22.50
C GLY A 210 -3.72 -10.49 -21.04
N GLU A 211 -3.14 -11.61 -20.65
CA GLU A 211 -3.34 -12.19 -19.31
C GLU A 211 -2.96 -11.21 -18.18
N ASN A 212 -1.88 -10.46 -18.35
CA ASN A 212 -1.41 -9.51 -17.35
C ASN A 212 -2.36 -8.31 -17.18
N GLY A 213 -2.93 -7.81 -18.28
CA GLY A 213 -3.89 -6.69 -18.22
C GLY A 213 -5.22 -7.11 -17.61
N ILE A 214 -5.71 -8.30 -17.92
CA ILE A 214 -6.91 -8.89 -17.29
C ILE A 214 -6.71 -9.00 -15.78
N TYR A 215 -5.59 -9.62 -15.35
CA TYR A 215 -5.24 -9.73 -13.94
C TYR A 215 -5.19 -8.36 -13.24
N LYS A 216 -4.61 -7.35 -13.88
CA LYS A 216 -4.54 -5.99 -13.33
C LYS A 216 -5.93 -5.37 -13.17
N LYS A 217 -6.85 -5.58 -14.12
CA LYS A 217 -8.24 -5.10 -14.01
C LYS A 217 -8.96 -5.73 -12.83
N GLU A 218 -8.89 -7.06 -12.69
CA GLU A 218 -9.48 -7.77 -11.56
C GLU A 218 -8.90 -7.31 -10.23
N ARG A 219 -7.59 -7.15 -10.18
CA ARG A 219 -6.88 -6.69 -8.98
C ARG A 219 -7.21 -5.26 -8.60
N ALA A 220 -7.33 -4.36 -9.58
CA ALA A 220 -7.76 -2.98 -9.35
C ALA A 220 -9.17 -2.92 -8.75
N GLN A 221 -10.11 -3.68 -9.31
CA GLN A 221 -11.48 -3.75 -8.81
C GLN A 221 -11.54 -4.33 -7.38
N GLU A 222 -10.80 -5.40 -7.12
CA GLU A 222 -10.67 -5.98 -5.78
C GLU A 222 -10.16 -4.94 -4.77
N MET A 223 -9.13 -4.18 -5.13
CA MET A 223 -8.55 -3.18 -4.26
C MET A 223 -9.47 -1.99 -4.02
N ILE A 224 -10.21 -1.51 -5.03
CA ILE A 224 -11.25 -0.49 -4.86
C ILE A 224 -12.28 -0.95 -3.84
N ASN A 225 -12.76 -2.20 -3.95
CA ASN A 225 -13.71 -2.77 -3.00
C ASN A 225 -13.15 -2.82 -1.58
N LYS A 226 -11.90 -3.29 -1.43
CA LYS A 226 -11.21 -3.31 -0.12
C LYS A 226 -11.02 -1.92 0.48
N ILE A 227 -10.62 -0.94 -0.31
CA ILE A 227 -10.44 0.44 0.15
C ILE A 227 -11.79 1.03 0.56
N THR A 228 -12.83 0.81 -0.23
CA THR A 228 -14.17 1.31 0.07
C THR A 228 -14.67 0.74 1.40
N ASN A 229 -14.48 -0.56 1.62
CA ASN A 229 -14.84 -1.20 2.87
C ASN A 229 -13.98 -0.69 4.05
N ARG A 230 -12.69 -0.43 3.84
CA ARG A 230 -11.76 0.05 4.88
C ARG A 230 -11.93 1.53 5.23
N ASN A 231 -12.24 2.41 4.27
CA ASN A 231 -12.55 3.82 4.56
C ASN A 231 -13.72 3.96 5.54
N LEU A 232 -14.57 2.96 5.59
CA LEU A 232 -15.59 2.81 6.60
C LEU A 232 -15.03 2.57 8.00
N GLU A 233 -14.07 1.63 8.10
CA GLU A 233 -13.45 1.31 9.38
C GLU A 233 -12.69 2.52 9.92
N ASP A 234 -12.00 3.30 9.05
CA ASP A 234 -11.06 4.33 9.51
C ASP A 234 -11.69 5.73 9.75
N SER A 235 -12.65 6.20 8.94
CA SER A 235 -13.18 7.56 9.13
C SER A 235 -14.58 7.64 9.73
N HIS A 236 -15.60 7.08 9.07
CA HIS A 236 -16.97 7.17 9.58
C HIS A 236 -17.19 6.30 10.81
N PHE A 237 -16.56 5.12 10.84
CA PHE A 237 -16.59 4.24 12.00
C PHE A 237 -15.89 4.90 13.19
N HIS A 238 -14.72 5.49 12.97
CA HIS A 238 -13.96 6.17 14.02
C HIS A 238 -14.75 7.38 14.57
N ASP A 239 -15.31 8.21 13.71
CA ASP A 239 -16.08 9.41 14.12
C ASP A 239 -17.34 9.01 14.89
N ALA A 240 -18.11 8.03 14.39
CA ALA A 240 -19.28 7.52 15.09
C ALA A 240 -18.89 6.83 16.42
N TYR A 241 -17.80 6.03 16.43
CA TYR A 241 -17.24 5.43 17.63
C TYR A 241 -16.86 6.49 18.68
N MET A 242 -16.15 7.51 18.28
CA MET A 242 -15.74 8.63 19.18
C MET A 242 -16.94 9.37 19.74
N LEU A 243 -17.96 9.64 18.92
CA LEU A 243 -19.21 10.26 19.37
C LEU A 243 -19.95 9.39 20.39
N ILE A 244 -20.14 8.10 20.10
CA ILE A 244 -20.80 7.16 21.00
C ILE A 244 -20.00 6.98 22.30
N SER A 245 -18.68 6.84 22.21
CA SER A 245 -17.80 6.67 23.37
C SER A 245 -17.80 7.87 24.29
N SER A 246 -17.93 9.09 23.73
CA SER A 246 -17.96 10.34 24.49
C SER A 246 -19.32 10.69 25.07
N GLY A 247 -20.33 9.79 24.93
CA GLY A 247 -21.69 10.02 25.44
C GLY A 247 -22.56 10.89 24.55
N GLN A 248 -22.21 10.98 23.25
CA GLN A 248 -23.01 11.67 22.23
C GLN A 248 -23.66 10.63 21.29
N GLU A 249 -24.29 9.64 21.88
CA GLU A 249 -24.81 8.46 21.20
C GLU A 249 -25.74 8.82 20.04
N GLU A 250 -26.69 9.78 20.27
CA GLU A 250 -27.64 10.20 19.23
C GLU A 250 -26.95 10.72 17.98
N LYS A 251 -25.90 11.55 18.14
CA LYS A 251 -25.14 12.07 16.98
C LYS A 251 -24.37 10.96 16.26
N GLY A 252 -23.74 10.05 17.03
CA GLY A 252 -23.05 8.91 16.45
C GLY A 252 -24.00 7.99 15.67
N LEU A 253 -25.23 7.80 16.17
CA LEU A 253 -26.27 7.05 15.49
C LEU A 253 -26.75 7.73 14.21
N GLU A 254 -26.86 9.06 14.18
CA GLU A 254 -27.21 9.81 12.96
C GLU A 254 -26.15 9.62 11.86
N GLU A 255 -24.88 9.71 12.22
CA GLU A 255 -23.78 9.53 11.26
C GLU A 255 -23.74 8.10 10.71
N ILE A 256 -23.81 7.09 11.59
CA ILE A 256 -23.75 5.70 11.12
C ILE A 256 -24.98 5.29 10.31
N GLN A 257 -26.16 5.83 10.60
CA GLN A 257 -27.37 5.55 9.83
C GLN A 257 -27.32 6.14 8.42
N LYS A 258 -26.71 7.33 8.22
CA LYS A 258 -26.49 7.89 6.88
C LYS A 258 -25.65 6.93 6.06
N PHE A 259 -24.59 6.44 6.68
CA PHE A 259 -23.67 5.51 6.05
C PHE A 259 -24.33 4.17 5.67
N ILE A 260 -25.08 3.53 6.59
CA ILE A 260 -25.78 2.25 6.36
C ILE A 260 -26.74 2.33 5.18
N ARG A 261 -27.35 3.50 4.92
CA ARG A 261 -28.24 3.68 3.75
C ARG A 261 -27.53 3.42 2.42
N ASP A 262 -26.29 3.88 2.33
CA ASP A 262 -25.50 3.76 1.10
C ASP A 262 -24.73 2.43 1.06
N ASN A 263 -24.46 1.83 2.23
CA ASN A 263 -23.62 0.65 2.41
C ASN A 263 -24.25 -0.41 3.34
N PRO A 264 -25.39 -1.00 2.99
CA PRO A 264 -26.16 -1.88 3.89
C PRO A 264 -25.51 -3.25 4.16
N ALA A 265 -24.48 -3.64 3.37
CA ALA A 265 -23.82 -4.94 3.48
C ALA A 265 -22.61 -4.94 4.44
N VAL A 266 -22.33 -3.82 5.13
CA VAL A 266 -21.15 -3.69 5.98
C VAL A 266 -21.47 -3.98 7.44
N TRP A 267 -20.98 -5.10 7.94
CA TRP A 267 -21.28 -5.57 9.30
C TRP A 267 -20.84 -4.58 10.40
N ASN A 268 -19.67 -3.96 10.27
CA ASN A 268 -19.14 -3.02 11.27
C ASN A 268 -20.06 -1.80 11.48
N ALA A 269 -20.76 -1.36 10.42
CA ALA A 269 -21.69 -0.25 10.53
C ALA A 269 -22.94 -0.63 11.36
N TRP A 270 -23.47 -1.81 11.12
CA TRP A 270 -24.57 -2.36 11.90
C TRP A 270 -24.16 -2.66 13.34
N PHE A 271 -22.93 -3.16 13.57
CA PHE A 271 -22.38 -3.35 14.90
C PHE A 271 -22.35 -2.02 15.67
N LEU A 272 -21.81 -0.96 15.06
CA LEU A 272 -21.70 0.35 15.70
C LEU A 272 -23.09 0.96 15.99
N LEU A 273 -24.04 0.78 15.07
CA LEU A 273 -25.44 1.16 15.30
C LEU A 273 -26.02 0.43 16.52
N GLY A 274 -25.82 -0.90 16.57
CA GLY A 274 -26.28 -1.73 17.69
C GLY A 274 -25.65 -1.30 19.02
N TRP A 275 -24.35 -1.05 19.03
CA TRP A 275 -23.62 -0.62 20.22
C TRP A 275 -24.11 0.74 20.76
N GLY A 276 -24.33 1.73 19.89
CA GLY A 276 -24.90 3.01 20.27
C GLY A 276 -26.32 2.89 20.81
N LEU A 277 -27.17 2.10 20.15
CA LEU A 277 -28.54 1.84 20.62
C LEU A 277 -28.57 1.13 21.99
N ARG A 278 -27.68 0.15 22.21
CA ARG A 278 -27.56 -0.52 23.50
C ARG A 278 -27.16 0.46 24.61
N ARG A 279 -26.24 1.37 24.36
CA ARG A 279 -25.86 2.41 25.34
C ARG A 279 -27.00 3.34 25.70
N LEU A 280 -27.98 3.53 24.82
CA LEU A 280 -29.23 4.25 25.07
C LEU A 280 -30.32 3.35 25.70
N ASN A 281 -29.96 2.11 26.07
CA ASN A 281 -30.92 1.10 26.60
C ASN A 281 -32.05 0.72 25.62
N LYS A 282 -31.85 0.95 24.32
CA LYS A 282 -32.79 0.56 23.27
C LYS A 282 -32.49 -0.88 22.80
N PHE A 283 -32.65 -1.83 23.75
CA PHE A 283 -32.18 -3.21 23.58
C PHE A 283 -32.83 -3.95 22.42
N GLU A 284 -34.09 -3.73 22.14
CA GLU A 284 -34.78 -4.41 21.03
C GLU A 284 -34.28 -3.90 19.67
N GLU A 285 -34.08 -2.57 19.52
CA GLU A 285 -33.52 -1.97 18.31
C GLU A 285 -32.06 -2.37 18.13
N ALA A 286 -31.28 -2.42 19.21
CA ALA A 286 -29.89 -2.87 19.22
C ALA A 286 -29.76 -4.34 18.78
N LYS A 287 -30.65 -5.22 19.31
CA LYS A 287 -30.69 -6.62 18.89
C LYS A 287 -30.90 -6.78 17.39
N GLN A 288 -31.82 -6.00 16.80
CA GLN A 288 -32.04 -6.02 15.34
C GLN A 288 -30.81 -5.56 14.57
N ALA A 289 -30.09 -4.53 15.04
CA ALA A 289 -28.86 -4.07 14.42
C ALA A 289 -27.75 -5.13 14.47
N PHE A 290 -27.56 -5.79 15.62
CA PHE A 290 -26.56 -6.87 15.74
C PHE A 290 -26.92 -8.11 14.92
N LEU A 291 -28.22 -8.45 14.79
CA LEU A 291 -28.65 -9.51 13.88
C LEU A 291 -28.31 -9.15 12.41
N LYS A 292 -28.51 -7.89 12.03
CA LYS A 292 -28.09 -7.42 10.70
C LYS A 292 -26.57 -7.46 10.52
N ALA A 293 -25.79 -7.10 11.54
CA ALA A 293 -24.35 -7.26 11.52
C ALA A 293 -23.94 -8.73 11.28
N LYS A 294 -24.57 -9.66 12.01
CA LYS A 294 -24.32 -11.11 11.87
C LYS A 294 -24.68 -11.65 10.47
N GLU A 295 -25.71 -11.09 9.81
CA GLU A 295 -26.12 -11.48 8.45
C GLU A 295 -25.13 -11.01 7.36
N CYS A 296 -24.32 -9.99 7.64
CA CYS A 296 -23.31 -9.48 6.71
C CYS A 296 -22.03 -10.32 6.75
N ASP A 297 -21.32 -10.35 5.62
CA ASP A 297 -20.07 -11.08 5.49
C ASP A 297 -19.02 -10.65 6.54
N GLY A 298 -18.47 -11.61 7.28
CA GLY A 298 -17.53 -11.38 8.39
C GLY A 298 -18.16 -10.97 9.74
N GLY A 299 -19.46 -10.73 9.80
CA GLY A 299 -20.12 -10.33 11.03
C GLY A 299 -20.40 -11.49 12.00
N ASP A 300 -20.63 -12.68 11.46
CA ASP A 300 -20.82 -13.94 12.22
C ASP A 300 -19.50 -14.54 12.73
N GLU A 301 -18.37 -14.12 12.17
CA GLU A 301 -17.02 -14.50 12.61
C GLU A 301 -16.46 -13.58 13.70
N ASN A 302 -17.23 -12.59 14.16
CA ASN A 302 -16.80 -11.62 15.15
C ASN A 302 -17.39 -11.91 16.52
N ALA A 303 -16.55 -12.30 17.49
CA ALA A 303 -16.96 -12.65 18.85
C ALA A 303 -17.63 -11.48 19.59
N ASP A 304 -17.20 -10.23 19.35
CA ASP A 304 -17.82 -9.06 20.02
C ASP A 304 -19.24 -8.82 19.51
N THR A 305 -19.52 -9.03 18.20
CA THR A 305 -20.86 -8.91 17.63
C THR A 305 -21.82 -9.90 18.29
N LEU A 306 -21.40 -11.15 18.44
CA LEU A 306 -22.20 -12.20 19.05
C LEU A 306 -22.40 -11.95 20.54
N ASN A 307 -21.39 -11.47 21.23
CA ASN A 307 -21.44 -11.10 22.64
C ASN A 307 -22.41 -9.93 22.89
N GLU A 308 -22.35 -8.88 22.11
CA GLU A 308 -23.22 -7.71 22.20
C GLU A 308 -24.70 -8.08 21.87
N LEU A 309 -24.89 -8.95 20.87
CA LEU A 309 -26.19 -9.52 20.55
C LEU A 309 -26.76 -10.25 21.74
N ALA A 310 -25.98 -11.12 22.39
CA ALA A 310 -26.40 -11.89 23.55
C ALA A 310 -26.81 -10.99 24.73
N ILE A 311 -26.06 -9.90 24.99
CA ILE A 311 -26.45 -8.93 26.04
C ILE A 311 -27.83 -8.36 25.75
N CYS A 312 -28.12 -7.97 24.50
CA CYS A 312 -29.42 -7.45 24.11
C CYS A 312 -30.52 -8.52 24.23
N GLN A 313 -30.22 -9.78 23.89
CA GLN A 313 -31.13 -10.90 24.02
C GLN A 313 -31.46 -11.19 25.49
N ILE A 314 -30.48 -11.12 26.41
CA ILE A 314 -30.71 -11.24 27.87
C ILE A 314 -31.67 -10.14 28.34
N GLU A 315 -31.44 -8.89 27.99
CA GLU A 315 -32.22 -7.75 28.41
C GLU A 315 -33.66 -7.75 27.84
N THR A 316 -33.84 -8.38 26.66
CA THR A 316 -35.18 -8.58 26.03
C THR A 316 -35.87 -9.89 26.42
N GLY A 317 -35.22 -10.73 27.27
CA GLY A 317 -35.79 -11.98 27.76
C GLY A 317 -35.67 -13.17 26.79
N ASP A 318 -34.91 -13.05 25.72
CA ASP A 318 -34.61 -14.14 24.79
C ASP A 318 -33.39 -14.95 25.29
N PHE A 319 -33.54 -15.65 26.41
CA PHE A 319 -32.44 -16.38 27.05
C PHE A 319 -31.91 -17.52 26.20
N LYS A 320 -32.77 -18.15 25.39
CA LYS A 320 -32.35 -19.21 24.50
C LYS A 320 -31.44 -18.66 23.39
N GLY A 321 -31.83 -17.58 22.72
CA GLY A 321 -31.01 -16.92 21.70
C GLY A 321 -29.73 -16.40 22.31
N ALA A 322 -29.75 -15.84 23.54
CA ALA A 322 -28.55 -15.37 24.22
C ALA A 322 -27.52 -16.49 24.44
N LYS A 323 -27.99 -17.66 24.88
CA LYS A 323 -27.13 -18.83 25.09
C LYS A 323 -26.46 -19.30 23.79
N GLU A 324 -27.22 -19.36 22.69
CA GLU A 324 -26.71 -19.72 21.38
C GLU A 324 -25.64 -18.71 20.93
N SER A 325 -25.93 -17.41 21.04
CA SER A 325 -24.99 -16.34 20.67
C SER A 325 -23.70 -16.34 21.49
N LEU A 326 -23.77 -16.57 22.81
CA LEU A 326 -22.60 -16.68 23.69
C LEU A 326 -21.76 -17.93 23.41
N VAL A 327 -22.38 -19.05 23.10
CA VAL A 327 -21.68 -20.28 22.71
C VAL A 327 -20.94 -20.07 21.37
N ASP A 328 -21.61 -19.46 20.39
CA ASP A 328 -20.97 -19.12 19.12
C ASP A 328 -19.76 -18.18 19.33
N ALA A 329 -19.90 -17.17 20.21
CA ALA A 329 -18.82 -16.25 20.57
C ALA A 329 -17.63 -16.96 21.24
N LEU A 330 -17.88 -17.90 22.17
CA LEU A 330 -16.83 -18.69 22.81
C LEU A 330 -16.17 -19.69 21.89
N ASN A 331 -16.85 -20.16 20.84
CA ASN A 331 -16.21 -20.97 19.80
C ASN A 331 -15.16 -20.19 19.00
N ILE A 332 -15.34 -18.86 18.89
CA ILE A 332 -14.39 -17.95 18.21
C ILE A 332 -13.27 -17.53 19.16
N ASP A 333 -13.62 -17.14 20.41
CA ASP A 333 -12.67 -16.65 21.41
C ASP A 333 -12.92 -17.34 22.78
N PRO A 334 -12.35 -18.54 22.98
CA PRO A 334 -12.67 -19.42 24.12
C PRO A 334 -12.28 -18.86 25.49
N ASP A 335 -11.23 -18.04 25.57
CA ASP A 335 -10.68 -17.51 26.83
C ASP A 335 -11.15 -16.08 27.14
N ASN A 336 -12.13 -15.58 26.40
CA ASN A 336 -12.65 -14.22 26.57
C ASN A 336 -13.48 -14.11 27.88
N THR A 337 -12.86 -13.51 28.87
CA THR A 337 -13.47 -13.35 30.22
C THR A 337 -14.78 -12.55 30.19
N LYS A 338 -14.99 -11.63 29.27
CA LYS A 338 -16.24 -10.87 29.13
C LYS A 338 -17.37 -11.75 28.65
N ILE A 339 -17.11 -12.65 27.67
CA ILE A 339 -18.13 -13.59 27.17
C ILE A 339 -18.48 -14.60 28.25
N ILE A 340 -17.48 -15.15 28.95
CA ILE A 340 -17.69 -16.08 30.06
C ILE A 340 -18.48 -15.41 31.20
N SER A 341 -18.18 -14.15 31.52
CA SER A 341 -18.97 -13.37 32.51
C SER A 341 -20.42 -13.21 32.07
N ASN A 342 -20.69 -12.96 30.78
CA ASN A 342 -22.03 -12.85 30.26
C ASN A 342 -22.82 -14.19 30.31
N MET A 343 -22.12 -15.34 30.16
CA MET A 343 -22.73 -16.66 30.46
C MET A 343 -23.12 -16.75 31.92
N GLY A 344 -22.30 -16.26 32.85
CA GLY A 344 -22.60 -16.18 34.26
C GLY A 344 -23.83 -15.30 34.55
N PHE A 345 -23.93 -14.12 33.94
CA PHE A 345 -25.11 -13.25 34.08
C PHE A 345 -26.36 -13.86 33.45
N LEU A 346 -26.24 -14.57 32.33
CA LEU A 346 -27.38 -15.31 31.75
C LEU A 346 -27.89 -16.37 32.71
N ALA A 347 -27.02 -17.19 33.30
CA ALA A 347 -27.40 -18.20 34.30
C ALA A 347 -28.09 -17.57 35.50
N LEU A 348 -27.66 -16.40 35.97
CA LEU A 348 -28.36 -15.64 37.02
C LEU A 348 -29.79 -15.24 36.62
N ARG A 349 -29.96 -14.79 35.37
CA ARG A 349 -31.29 -14.43 34.84
C ARG A 349 -32.22 -15.65 34.70
N GLU A 350 -31.65 -16.82 34.42
CA GLU A 350 -32.36 -18.09 34.39
C GLU A 350 -32.64 -18.69 35.81
N GLY A 351 -32.00 -18.12 36.84
CA GLY A 351 -32.16 -18.57 38.24
C GLY A 351 -31.19 -19.69 38.64
N ASP A 352 -30.20 -20.02 37.79
CA ASP A 352 -29.20 -21.05 38.09
C ASP A 352 -27.95 -20.43 38.72
N SER A 353 -28.01 -20.24 40.06
CA SER A 353 -26.91 -19.66 40.82
C SER A 353 -25.67 -20.58 40.90
N GLU A 354 -25.84 -21.91 40.75
CA GLU A 354 -24.70 -22.84 40.76
C GLU A 354 -23.93 -22.76 39.44
N GLU A 355 -24.64 -22.70 38.30
CA GLU A 355 -24.01 -22.53 37.00
C GLU A 355 -23.33 -21.16 36.88
N ALA A 356 -23.98 -20.09 37.35
CA ALA A 356 -23.39 -18.75 37.41
C ALA A 356 -22.09 -18.73 38.21
N LEU A 357 -22.05 -19.36 39.36
CA LEU A 357 -20.87 -19.45 40.22
C LEU A 357 -19.70 -20.11 39.46
N ARG A 358 -19.95 -21.17 38.68
CA ARG A 358 -18.91 -21.84 37.88
C ARG A 358 -18.32 -20.91 36.84
N TYR A 359 -19.17 -20.18 36.11
CA TYR A 359 -18.66 -19.21 35.10
C TYR A 359 -17.82 -18.12 35.73
N PHE A 360 -18.23 -17.50 36.81
CA PHE A 360 -17.43 -16.46 37.47
C PHE A 360 -16.15 -17.02 38.11
N GLN A 361 -16.13 -18.25 38.55
CA GLN A 361 -14.91 -18.93 39.01
C GLN A 361 -13.93 -19.11 37.83
N THR A 362 -14.41 -19.53 36.66
CA THR A 362 -13.59 -19.64 35.45
C THR A 362 -13.00 -18.28 35.06
N VAL A 363 -13.79 -17.20 35.12
CA VAL A 363 -13.28 -15.85 34.89
C VAL A 363 -12.15 -15.51 35.88
N ASN A 364 -12.35 -15.79 37.17
CA ASN A 364 -11.35 -15.50 38.19
C ASN A 364 -10.09 -16.39 38.07
N GLU A 365 -10.19 -17.58 37.48
CA GLU A 365 -9.03 -18.43 37.15
C GLU A 365 -8.21 -17.85 36.01
N ILE A 366 -8.86 -17.28 34.96
CA ILE A 366 -8.22 -16.67 33.81
C ILE A 366 -7.68 -15.28 34.18
N ASP A 367 -8.50 -14.44 34.81
CA ASP A 367 -8.13 -13.12 35.31
C ASP A 367 -8.43 -12.96 36.79
N PRO A 368 -7.47 -13.27 37.67
CA PRO A 368 -7.61 -13.10 39.10
C PRO A 368 -7.80 -11.66 39.57
N SER A 369 -7.64 -10.67 38.70
CA SER A 369 -7.82 -9.24 39.01
C SER A 369 -9.22 -8.72 38.72
N ASP A 370 -10.10 -9.53 38.10
CA ASP A 370 -11.47 -9.15 37.74
C ASP A 370 -12.33 -8.96 38.98
N LYS A 371 -12.61 -7.70 39.29
CA LYS A 371 -13.39 -7.31 40.48
C LYS A 371 -14.86 -7.76 40.42
N ILE A 372 -15.41 -7.80 39.20
CA ILE A 372 -16.82 -8.19 38.99
C ILE A 372 -16.97 -9.69 39.32
N ALA A 373 -16.08 -10.51 38.77
CA ALA A 373 -16.07 -11.94 39.03
C ALA A 373 -15.86 -12.23 40.52
N GLN A 374 -14.92 -11.56 41.19
CA GLN A 374 -14.67 -11.71 42.63
C GLN A 374 -15.90 -11.34 43.46
N GLU A 375 -16.61 -10.25 43.14
CA GLU A 375 -17.82 -9.82 43.85
C GLU A 375 -18.95 -10.80 43.63
N GLN A 376 -19.19 -11.23 42.39
CA GLN A 376 -20.22 -12.21 42.07
C GLN A 376 -19.95 -13.57 42.72
N ILE A 377 -18.72 -14.04 42.76
CA ILE A 377 -18.34 -15.27 43.48
C ILE A 377 -18.69 -15.16 44.98
N LYS A 378 -18.36 -14.02 45.62
CA LYS A 378 -18.62 -13.78 47.04
C LYS A 378 -20.11 -13.79 47.34
N GLU A 379 -20.92 -13.09 46.53
CA GLU A 379 -22.37 -13.01 46.68
C GLU A 379 -23.04 -14.39 46.49
N LEU A 380 -22.64 -15.10 45.42
CA LEU A 380 -23.19 -16.41 45.09
C LEU A 380 -22.81 -17.48 46.12
N LYS A 381 -21.58 -17.48 46.64
CA LYS A 381 -21.20 -18.37 47.75
C LYS A 381 -22.05 -18.12 48.99
N ALA A 382 -22.28 -16.86 49.35
CA ALA A 382 -23.15 -16.51 50.49
C ALA A 382 -24.59 -16.96 50.26
N LEU A 383 -25.13 -16.79 49.05
CA LEU A 383 -26.49 -17.22 48.67
C LEU A 383 -26.64 -18.74 48.74
N LEU A 384 -25.64 -19.49 48.29
CA LEU A 384 -25.63 -20.96 48.24
C LEU A 384 -25.18 -21.61 49.57
N GLY A 385 -24.83 -20.83 50.60
CA GLY A 385 -24.33 -21.34 51.87
C GLY A 385 -22.96 -22.02 51.79
N LEU A 386 -22.16 -21.65 50.78
CA LEU A 386 -20.80 -22.15 50.54
C LEU A 386 -19.79 -21.20 51.19
N ASN A 387 -18.94 -21.71 52.07
CA ASN A 387 -17.87 -20.94 52.75
C ASN A 387 -16.62 -20.80 51.89
#